data_95c5d556b8889bd23c7849ad45b40715
#
_entry.id   95c5d556b8889bd23c7849ad45b40715
#
_cell.length_a   1.000
_cell.length_b   1.000
_cell.length_c   1.000
_cell.angle_alpha   90.00
_cell.angle_beta   90.00
_cell.angle_gamma   90.00
#
_symmetry.space_group_name_H-M   'P 1'
#
loop_
_entity.id
_entity.type
_entity.pdbx_description
1 polymer ?
#
loop_
_entity_poly.entity_id
_entity_poly.type
_entity_poly.pdbx_seq_one_letter_code
_entity_poly.pdbx_strand_id
1 'polypeptide(L)' 'MSYFTDPMAALEEAEYTAKEEKRTMCVVEVEPNMIVVVSKKAAVGMGGIILETCVPFEENHNIYD' A
#
# COMPACT_ATOMS: atom_id res chain seq x y z
N MET A 1 -13.76 -1.10 -7.12
CA MET A 1 -12.42 -1.30 -6.57
C MET A 1 -11.74 -2.48 -7.26
N SER A 2 -10.50 -2.30 -7.63
CA SER A 2 -9.73 -3.36 -8.28
C SER A 2 -8.99 -4.18 -7.24
N TYR A 3 -8.71 -5.43 -7.56
CA TYR A 3 -7.86 -6.22 -6.71
C TYR A 3 -6.83 -6.93 -7.57
N PHE A 4 -5.79 -7.40 -6.89
CA PHE A 4 -4.65 -8.02 -7.54
C PHE A 4 -4.49 -9.44 -7.03
N THR A 5 -3.95 -10.30 -7.87
CA THR A 5 -3.57 -11.64 -7.44
C THR A 5 -2.06 -11.72 -7.24
N ASP A 6 -1.32 -10.77 -7.80
CA ASP A 6 0.14 -10.73 -7.72
C ASP A 6 0.57 -9.65 -6.73
N PRO A 7 1.23 -10.03 -5.62
CA PRO A 7 1.64 -9.04 -4.62
C PRO A 7 2.59 -7.98 -5.18
N MET A 8 3.44 -8.34 -6.13
CA MET A 8 4.38 -7.36 -6.68
C MET A 8 3.66 -6.30 -7.49
N ALA A 9 2.64 -6.72 -8.26
CA ALA A 9 1.86 -5.74 -9.01
C ALA A 9 1.11 -4.81 -8.07
N ALA A 10 0.58 -5.35 -6.97
CA ALA A 10 -0.11 -4.53 -5.98
C ALA A 10 0.85 -3.55 -5.33
N LEU A 11 2.07 -4.00 -5.02
CA LEU A 11 3.06 -3.13 -4.41
C LEU A 11 3.43 -1.98 -5.33
N GLU A 12 3.63 -2.26 -6.62
CA GLU A 12 3.96 -1.20 -7.57
C GLU A 12 2.85 -0.17 -7.65
N GLU A 13 1.61 -0.63 -7.66
CA GLU A 13 0.48 0.28 -7.69
C GLU A 13 0.41 1.12 -6.42
N ALA A 14 0.67 0.49 -5.27
CA ALA A 14 0.62 1.21 -3.99
C ALA A 14 1.70 2.28 -3.94
N GLU A 15 2.89 1.97 -4.42
CA GLU A 15 3.98 2.95 -4.43
C GLU A 15 3.65 4.12 -5.35
N TYR A 16 3.12 3.82 -6.52
CA TYR A 16 2.74 4.85 -7.46
C TYR A 16 1.65 5.75 -6.88
N THR A 17 0.60 5.14 -6.33
CA THR A 17 -0.52 5.89 -5.79
C THR A 17 -0.10 6.74 -4.59
N ALA A 18 0.76 6.19 -3.75
CA ALA A 18 1.23 6.94 -2.59
C ALA A 18 1.93 8.22 -3.03
N LYS A 19 2.76 8.14 -4.07
CA LYS A 19 3.46 9.32 -4.57
C LYS A 19 2.51 10.29 -5.25
N GLU A 20 1.61 9.76 -6.07
CA GLU A 20 0.69 10.63 -6.83
C GLU A 20 -0.29 11.35 -5.91
N GLU A 21 -0.81 10.65 -4.92
CA GLU A 21 -1.83 11.24 -4.06
C GLU A 21 -1.25 11.77 -2.76
N LYS A 22 0.04 11.61 -2.55
CA LYS A 22 0.76 12.12 -1.39
C LYS A 22 0.14 11.65 -0.09
N ARG A 23 -0.12 10.36 -0.01
CA ARG A 23 -0.65 9.75 1.20
C ARG A 23 -0.19 8.31 1.32
N THR A 24 -0.23 7.79 2.54
CA THR A 24 0.22 6.43 2.80
C THR A 24 -0.79 5.43 2.26
N MET A 25 -0.29 4.46 1.49
CA MET A 25 -1.11 3.40 0.94
C MET A 25 -0.63 2.07 1.48
N CYS A 26 -1.57 1.13 1.61
CA CYS A 26 -1.27 -0.20 2.12
C CYS A 26 -1.67 -1.25 1.12
N VAL A 27 -0.88 -2.31 1.06
CA VAL A 27 -1.19 -3.51 0.29
C VAL A 27 -1.75 -4.51 1.29
N VAL A 28 -3.01 -4.89 1.11
CA VAL A 28 -3.72 -5.71 2.08
C VAL A 28 -4.27 -6.96 1.40
N GLU A 29 -3.97 -8.11 1.98
CA GLU A 29 -4.54 -9.37 1.50
C GLU A 29 -5.81 -9.63 2.29
N VAL A 30 -6.95 -9.58 1.61
CA VAL A 30 -8.25 -9.76 2.28
C VAL A 30 -8.73 -11.20 2.19
N GLU A 31 -8.29 -11.93 1.17
CA GLU A 31 -8.55 -13.36 0.99
C GLU A 31 -7.41 -13.92 0.19
N PRO A 32 -7.21 -15.24 0.18
CA PRO A 32 -6.18 -15.82 -0.66
C PRO A 32 -6.36 -15.37 -2.11
N ASN A 33 -5.29 -14.88 -2.70
CA ASN A 33 -5.29 -14.36 -4.08
C ASN A 33 -6.18 -13.16 -4.29
N MET A 34 -6.50 -12.44 -3.21
CA MET A 34 -7.27 -11.20 -3.34
C MET A 34 -6.57 -10.11 -2.54
N ILE A 35 -5.81 -9.28 -3.24
CA ILE A 35 -4.99 -8.24 -2.65
C ILE A 35 -5.50 -6.89 -3.14
N VAL A 36 -5.65 -5.96 -2.22
CA VAL A 36 -6.14 -4.63 -2.56
C VAL A 36 -5.14 -3.57 -2.14
N VAL A 37 -5.19 -2.43 -2.81
CA VAL A 37 -4.38 -1.27 -2.45
C VAL A 37 -5.35 -0.22 -1.92
N VAL A 38 -5.17 0.13 -0.65
CA VAL A 38 -6.08 1.06 0.03
C VAL A 38 -5.28 2.04 0.86
N SER A 39 -5.93 3.12 1.30
CA SER A 39 -5.27 4.06 2.20
C SER A 39 -5.02 3.37 3.54
N LYS A 40 -4.08 3.91 4.30
CA LYS A 40 -3.80 3.35 5.61
C LYS A 40 -5.02 3.36 6.50
N LYS A 41 -5.80 4.43 6.44
CA LYS A 41 -7.00 4.54 7.25
C LYS A 41 -7.98 3.41 6.93
N ALA A 42 -8.17 3.13 5.64
CA ALA A 42 -9.06 2.05 5.23
C ALA A 42 -8.49 0.69 5.64
N ALA A 43 -7.18 0.52 5.52
CA ALA A 43 -6.55 -0.75 5.86
C ALA A 43 -6.76 -1.11 7.32
N VAL A 44 -6.68 -0.13 8.21
CA VAL A 44 -6.86 -0.38 9.64
C VAL A 44 -8.24 -0.93 9.92
N GLY A 45 -9.25 -0.49 9.15
CA GLY A 45 -10.62 -0.89 9.42
C GLY A 45 -11.09 -2.14 8.70
N MET A 46 -10.31 -2.69 7.77
CA MET A 46 -10.85 -3.77 6.95
C MET A 46 -10.51 -5.18 7.40
N GLY A 47 -9.61 -5.34 8.34
CA GLY A 47 -9.38 -6.64 8.95
C GLY A 47 -8.57 -7.63 8.14
N GLY A 48 -8.00 -7.21 7.03
CA GLY A 48 -7.12 -8.10 6.27
C GLY A 48 -5.70 -8.09 6.81
N ILE A 49 -4.80 -8.76 6.09
CA ILE A 49 -3.41 -8.81 6.46
C ILE A 49 -2.66 -7.74 5.68
N ILE A 50 -2.04 -6.80 6.40
CA ILE A 50 -1.27 -5.75 5.75
C ILE A 50 0.08 -6.33 5.35
N LEU A 51 0.30 -6.47 4.04
CA LEU A 51 1.52 -7.03 3.52
C LEU A 51 2.62 -5.98 3.42
N GLU A 52 2.25 -4.75 3.11
CA GLU A 52 3.23 -3.70 2.91
C GLU A 52 2.58 -2.34 3.11
N THR A 53 3.37 -1.37 3.59
CA THR A 53 2.89 0.00 3.75
C THR A 53 3.81 0.91 2.95
N CYS A 54 3.24 1.71 2.05
CA CYS A 54 3.99 2.61 1.18
C CYS A 54 3.73 4.04 1.57
N VAL A 55 4.80 4.77 1.91
CA VAL A 55 4.67 6.17 2.29
C VAL A 55 4.89 7.05 1.07
N PRO A 56 4.35 8.29 1.09
CA PRO A 56 4.38 9.14 -0.11
C PRO A 56 5.74 9.76 -0.42
N PHE A 57 6.74 9.63 0.46
CA PHE A 57 8.04 10.22 0.22
C PHE A 57 9.11 9.26 0.71
N GLU A 58 10.27 9.38 0.15
CA GLU A 58 11.39 8.59 0.59
C GLU A 58 12.05 9.24 1.75
N GLU A 59 12.45 9.57 2.13
CA GLU A 59 13.13 10.34 3.01
C GLU A 59 14.15 10.15 3.55
N ASN A 60 13.87 10.20 2.94
CA ASN A 60 14.50 10.24 3.33
C ASN A 60 15.36 10.25 3.93
N HIS A 61 15.47 10.20 3.71
CA HIS A 61 16.09 10.18 4.10
C HIS A 61 16.88 10.46 4.73
N ASN A 62 16.94 10.73 4.72
CA ASN A 62 17.54 11.04 5.25
C ASN A 62 18.29 11.45 5.86
N ILE A 63 18.28 11.54 6.11
CA ILE A 63 18.72 12.06 6.51
C ILE A 63 19.58 12.32 7.30
N TYR A 64 19.78 12.15 7.57
CA TYR A 64 20.34 12.40 8.31
C TYR A 64 21.21 12.47 8.60
N ASP A 65 21.26 12.47 8.33
CA ASP A 65 21.81 12.51 8.42
C ASP A 65 22.27 12.80 8.58
#